data_fa24c9ce32cfc03f86184c766c5b8983
#
_entry.id   fa24c9ce32cfc03f86184c766c5b8983
#
_cell.length_a   1.000
_cell.length_b   1.000
_cell.length_c   1.000
_cell.angle_alpha   90.00
_cell.angle_beta   90.00
_cell.angle_gamma   90.00
#
_symmetry.space_group_name_H-M   'P 1'
#
loop_
_entity.id
_entity.type
_entity.pdbx_description
1 polymer ?
#
loop_
_entity_poly.entity_id
_entity_poly.type
_entity_poly.pdbx_seq_one_letter_code
_entity_poly.pdbx_strand_id
1 'polypeptide(L)'
;MTISQYFPIYDQLDKADQERLDYAAVKRRVPKGTLLHGGDGVCTGLLVIASGQLRAHMISEEGREITLYRLFERDICLFSASCIMSSLQFDVFISAEKDTELWIIPPDFYKGLMERSAVVANYTSQIMASRFTDVMWLMDQVMWKSFDKRLAGFLLEESVLEGSVGIALLTTFPKY
;
A
#
# COMPACT_ATOMS: atom_id res chain seq x y z
N MET A 1 -2.25 5.46 -21.17
CA MET A 1 -1.36 5.03 -20.06
C MET A 1 -1.67 3.57 -19.80
N THR A 2 -0.69 2.72 -19.86
CA THR A 2 -0.77 1.26 -19.69
C THR A 2 -0.17 0.88 -18.33
N ILE A 3 -0.52 -0.29 -17.78
CA ILE A 3 0.02 -0.78 -16.52
C ILE A 3 1.55 -0.97 -16.57
N SER A 4 2.11 -1.17 -17.75
CA SER A 4 3.55 -1.33 -17.98
C SER A 4 4.40 -0.19 -17.42
N GLN A 5 3.85 1.03 -17.36
CA GLN A 5 4.55 2.21 -16.84
C GLN A 5 4.66 2.21 -15.31
N TYR A 6 3.78 1.47 -14.63
CA TYR A 6 3.61 1.51 -13.17
C TYR A 6 3.95 0.20 -12.47
N PHE A 7 3.97 -0.92 -13.19
CA PHE A 7 4.34 -2.22 -12.63
C PHE A 7 5.86 -2.40 -12.73
N PRO A 8 6.61 -2.32 -11.62
CA PRO A 8 8.08 -2.10 -11.64
C PRO A 8 8.88 -3.20 -12.33
N ILE A 9 8.35 -4.42 -12.37
CA ILE A 9 9.03 -5.58 -12.99
C ILE A 9 8.40 -5.99 -14.34
N TYR A 10 7.58 -5.11 -14.95
CA TYR A 10 6.88 -5.43 -16.19
C TYR A 10 7.82 -5.91 -17.30
N ASP A 11 8.93 -5.21 -17.51
CA ASP A 11 9.91 -5.52 -18.56
C ASP A 11 10.70 -6.82 -18.32
N GLN A 12 10.61 -7.36 -17.10
CA GLN A 12 11.24 -8.64 -16.74
C GLN A 12 10.30 -9.84 -16.93
N LEU A 13 9.02 -9.60 -17.26
CA LEU A 13 8.06 -10.64 -17.61
C LEU A 13 8.29 -11.10 -19.05
N ASP A 14 7.94 -12.34 -19.32
CA ASP A 14 7.86 -12.79 -20.71
C ASP A 14 6.69 -12.10 -21.46
N LYS A 15 6.73 -12.12 -22.79
CA LYS A 15 5.73 -11.42 -23.62
C LYS A 15 4.31 -11.93 -23.39
N ALA A 16 4.13 -13.21 -23.16
CA ALA A 16 2.82 -13.80 -22.93
C ALA A 16 2.22 -13.34 -21.61
N ASP A 17 3.05 -13.21 -20.55
CA ASP A 17 2.62 -12.70 -19.25
C ASP A 17 2.41 -11.18 -19.27
N GLN A 18 3.19 -10.42 -20.06
CA GLN A 18 2.93 -8.99 -20.31
C GLN A 18 1.54 -8.77 -20.94
N GLU A 19 1.23 -9.49 -22.02
CA GLU A 19 -0.06 -9.39 -22.72
C GLU A 19 -1.23 -9.80 -21.81
N ARG A 20 -1.05 -10.87 -21.02
CA ARG A 20 -2.07 -11.31 -20.06
C ARG A 20 -2.28 -10.31 -18.94
N LEU A 21 -1.21 -9.67 -18.45
CA LEU A 21 -1.28 -8.64 -17.42
C LEU A 21 -2.00 -7.40 -17.94
N ASP A 22 -1.68 -6.95 -19.16
CA ASP A 22 -2.35 -5.82 -19.80
C ASP A 22 -3.85 -6.06 -19.99
N TYR A 23 -4.24 -7.31 -20.28
CA TYR A 23 -5.65 -7.68 -20.42
C TYR A 23 -6.37 -7.81 -19.07
N ALA A 24 -5.70 -8.35 -18.05
CA ALA A 24 -6.30 -8.64 -16.73
C ALA A 24 -6.41 -7.40 -15.84
N ALA A 25 -5.48 -6.44 -15.98
CA ALA A 25 -5.43 -5.28 -15.12
C ALA A 25 -6.50 -4.24 -15.47
N VAL A 26 -7.24 -3.78 -14.45
CA VAL A 26 -8.31 -2.80 -14.62
C VAL A 26 -7.90 -1.48 -13.99
N LYS A 27 -7.90 -0.40 -14.81
CA LYS A 27 -7.64 0.95 -14.30
C LYS A 27 -8.86 1.50 -13.56
N ARG A 28 -8.63 2.12 -12.40
CA ARG A 28 -9.66 2.81 -11.62
C ARG A 28 -9.15 4.16 -11.11
N ARG A 29 -10.10 5.07 -10.92
CA ARG A 29 -9.91 6.33 -10.22
C ARG A 29 -10.82 6.34 -8.99
N VAL A 30 -10.24 6.70 -7.86
CA VAL A 30 -10.95 6.74 -6.58
C VAL A 30 -10.72 8.11 -5.91
N PRO A 31 -11.78 8.73 -5.38
CA PRO A 31 -11.64 10.00 -4.67
C PRO A 31 -10.99 9.79 -3.29
N LYS A 32 -10.41 10.86 -2.77
CA LYS A 32 -9.93 10.94 -1.39
C LYS A 32 -11.01 10.44 -0.41
N GLY A 33 -10.60 9.68 0.60
CA GLY A 33 -11.48 9.10 1.63
C GLY A 33 -12.13 7.77 1.24
N THR A 34 -11.92 7.27 0.01
CA THR A 34 -12.47 5.96 -0.39
C THR A 34 -11.76 4.84 0.36
N LEU A 35 -12.54 3.97 1.01
CA LEU A 35 -12.05 2.69 1.55
C LEU A 35 -12.00 1.68 0.39
N LEU A 36 -10.80 1.18 0.09
CA LEU A 36 -10.54 0.23 -0.99
C LEU A 36 -10.51 -1.21 -0.52
N HIS A 37 -10.09 -1.42 0.72
CA HIS A 37 -10.03 -2.72 1.37
C HIS A 37 -10.30 -2.54 2.87
N GLY A 38 -11.07 -3.43 3.46
CA GLY A 38 -11.43 -3.39 4.88
C GLY A 38 -11.55 -4.78 5.47
N GLY A 39 -11.76 -4.88 6.79
CA GLY A 39 -11.78 -6.11 7.58
C GLY A 39 -12.90 -7.12 7.28
N ASP A 40 -13.67 -6.94 6.22
CA ASP A 40 -14.77 -7.81 5.80
C ASP A 40 -14.32 -9.05 4.99
N GLY A 41 -13.01 -9.26 4.84
CA GLY A 41 -12.47 -10.40 4.11
C GLY A 41 -12.62 -10.33 2.59
N VAL A 42 -13.18 -9.25 2.05
CA VAL A 42 -13.34 -9.08 0.59
C VAL A 42 -11.99 -8.73 -0.02
N CYS A 43 -11.52 -9.61 -0.90
CA CYS A 43 -10.27 -9.42 -1.62
C CYS A 43 -10.47 -8.49 -2.81
N THR A 44 -9.89 -7.30 -2.73
CA THR A 44 -9.98 -6.30 -3.81
C THR A 44 -9.08 -6.65 -5.01
N GLY A 45 -8.00 -7.38 -4.77
CA GLY A 45 -6.93 -7.63 -5.72
C GLY A 45 -5.69 -6.80 -5.42
N LEU A 46 -4.63 -7.04 -6.18
CA LEU A 46 -3.38 -6.29 -6.03
C LEU A 46 -3.55 -4.88 -6.59
N LEU A 47 -3.26 -3.86 -5.79
CA LEU A 47 -3.34 -2.47 -6.23
C LEU A 47 -1.95 -1.96 -6.63
N VAL A 48 -1.86 -1.39 -7.83
CA VAL A 48 -0.66 -0.70 -8.34
C VAL A 48 -1.00 0.76 -8.52
N ILE A 49 -0.29 1.66 -7.84
CA ILE A 49 -0.64 3.08 -7.80
C ILE A 49 -0.05 3.80 -9.02
N ALA A 50 -0.91 4.47 -9.79
CA ALA A 50 -0.52 5.27 -10.94
C ALA A 50 -0.30 6.74 -10.57
N SER A 51 -1.08 7.27 -9.62
CA SER A 51 -0.91 8.60 -9.05
C SER A 51 -1.71 8.72 -7.77
N GLY A 52 -1.40 9.69 -6.92
CA GLY A 52 -2.10 9.92 -5.66
C GLY A 52 -1.41 9.23 -4.48
N GLN A 53 -2.20 8.82 -3.47
CA GLN A 53 -1.66 8.29 -2.22
C GLN A 53 -2.67 7.39 -1.53
N LEU A 54 -2.24 6.17 -1.17
CA LEU A 54 -2.99 5.27 -0.32
C LEU A 54 -2.35 5.16 1.06
N ARG A 55 -3.15 4.80 2.06
CA ARG A 55 -2.74 4.55 3.43
C ARG A 55 -3.16 3.14 3.83
N ALA A 56 -2.21 2.35 4.33
CA ALA A 56 -2.47 1.11 5.01
C ALA A 56 -2.52 1.39 6.52
N HIS A 57 -3.61 1.00 7.18
CA HIS A 57 -3.82 1.27 8.60
C HIS A 57 -4.60 0.13 9.28
N MET A 58 -4.49 0.08 10.59
CA MET A 58 -5.30 -0.78 11.45
C MET A 58 -6.24 0.08 12.28
N ILE A 59 -7.36 -0.53 12.71
CA ILE A 59 -8.35 0.12 13.57
C ILE A 59 -8.52 -0.76 14.80
N SER A 60 -8.37 -0.19 16.00
CA SER A 60 -8.62 -0.91 17.26
C SER A 60 -10.13 -1.07 17.50
N GLU A 61 -10.53 -1.95 18.43
CA GLU A 61 -11.91 -2.11 18.87
C GLU A 61 -12.54 -0.80 19.38
N GLU A 62 -11.72 0.12 19.88
CA GLU A 62 -12.12 1.44 20.36
C GLU A 62 -12.18 2.50 19.24
N GLY A 63 -11.94 2.11 17.98
CA GLY A 63 -11.95 2.99 16.82
C GLY A 63 -10.70 3.87 16.66
N ARG A 64 -9.60 3.54 17.36
CA ARG A 64 -8.31 4.23 17.15
C ARG A 64 -7.61 3.68 15.93
N GLU A 65 -7.08 4.56 15.11
CA GLU A 65 -6.36 4.18 13.88
C GLU A 65 -4.84 4.29 14.07
N ILE A 66 -4.12 3.30 13.55
CA ILE A 66 -2.66 3.35 13.42
C ILE A 66 -2.29 3.17 11.95
N THR A 67 -1.61 4.15 11.39
CA THR A 67 -1.03 4.05 10.05
C THR A 67 0.19 3.14 10.10
N LEU A 68 0.15 2.07 9.30
CA LEU A 68 1.28 1.14 9.16
C LEU A 68 2.32 1.72 8.18
N TYR A 69 1.85 2.16 7.01
CA TYR A 69 2.68 2.81 5.98
C TYR A 69 1.79 3.49 4.93
N ARG A 70 2.41 4.33 4.13
CA ARG A 70 1.81 4.96 2.96
C ARG A 70 2.34 4.36 1.67
N LEU A 71 1.55 4.49 0.62
CA LEU A 71 1.84 3.97 -0.71
C LEU A 71 1.69 5.11 -1.71
N PHE A 72 2.69 5.24 -2.57
CA PHE A 72 2.81 6.30 -3.56
C PHE A 72 2.83 5.75 -4.99
N GLU A 73 3.03 6.62 -5.97
CA GLU A 73 3.17 6.22 -7.36
C GLU A 73 4.20 5.09 -7.54
N ARG A 74 3.82 4.06 -8.31
CA ARG A 74 4.56 2.82 -8.57
C ARG A 74 4.69 1.86 -7.39
N ASP A 75 4.15 2.21 -6.22
CA ASP A 75 4.03 1.23 -5.13
C ASP A 75 2.95 0.19 -5.43
N ILE A 76 3.15 -0.99 -4.85
CA ILE A 76 2.20 -2.11 -4.92
C ILE A 76 1.67 -2.40 -3.52
N CYS A 77 0.34 -2.48 -3.40
CA CYS A 77 -0.33 -2.90 -2.18
C CYS A 77 -0.64 -4.40 -2.23
N LEU A 78 0.09 -5.18 -1.43
CA LEU A 78 -0.14 -6.63 -1.28
C LEU A 78 -1.31 -6.93 -0.33
N PHE A 79 -1.54 -6.11 0.71
CA PHE A 79 -2.60 -6.37 1.69
C PHE A 79 -4.00 -6.26 1.10
N SER A 80 -4.20 -5.50 0.02
CA SER A 80 -5.47 -5.47 -0.71
C SER A 80 -5.80 -6.81 -1.41
N ALA A 81 -4.78 -7.66 -1.57
CA ALA A 81 -4.87 -9.02 -2.10
C ALA A 81 -4.68 -10.06 -0.97
N SER A 82 -5.20 -9.82 0.21
CA SER A 82 -5.03 -10.64 1.41
C SER A 82 -5.42 -12.11 1.23
N CYS A 83 -6.33 -12.41 0.32
CA CYS A 83 -6.72 -13.78 -0.05
C CYS A 83 -5.56 -14.61 -0.67
N ILE A 84 -4.51 -13.98 -1.18
CA ILE A 84 -3.31 -14.66 -1.65
C ILE A 84 -2.42 -15.08 -0.46
N MET A 85 -2.57 -14.40 0.67
CA MET A 85 -1.79 -14.59 1.89
C MET A 85 -2.63 -15.31 2.92
N SER A 86 -2.56 -16.64 2.96
CA SER A 86 -3.41 -17.51 3.80
C SER A 86 -3.18 -17.39 5.33
N SER A 87 -2.34 -16.46 5.81
CA SER A 87 -1.92 -16.40 7.22
C SER A 87 -2.08 -15.04 7.90
N LEU A 88 -2.75 -14.07 7.27
CA LEU A 88 -3.02 -12.79 7.93
C LEU A 88 -4.08 -12.98 9.04
N GLN A 89 -3.67 -12.74 10.28
CA GLN A 89 -4.52 -12.87 11.48
C GLN A 89 -5.01 -11.50 12.00
N PHE A 90 -4.87 -10.43 11.21
CA PHE A 90 -5.25 -9.08 11.58
C PHE A 90 -5.82 -8.34 10.36
N ASP A 91 -6.76 -7.45 10.63
CA ASP A 91 -7.41 -6.66 9.60
C ASP A 91 -6.58 -5.44 9.24
N VAL A 92 -6.24 -5.31 7.95
CA VAL A 92 -5.61 -4.11 7.40
C VAL A 92 -6.62 -3.40 6.52
N PHE A 93 -6.76 -2.11 6.75
CA PHE A 93 -7.61 -1.22 5.98
C PHE A 93 -6.75 -0.44 4.98
N ILE A 94 -7.22 -0.31 3.75
CA ILE A 94 -6.56 0.47 2.69
C ILE A 94 -7.50 1.59 2.27
N SER A 95 -7.10 2.82 2.49
CA SER A 95 -7.89 4.01 2.13
C SER A 95 -7.11 4.99 1.27
N ALA A 96 -7.80 5.76 0.45
CA ALA A 96 -7.22 6.81 -0.36
C ALA A 96 -7.06 8.10 0.48
N GLU A 97 -5.82 8.56 0.70
CA GLU A 97 -5.54 9.84 1.35
C GLU A 97 -5.61 11.04 0.38
N LYS A 98 -5.46 10.78 -0.91
CA LYS A 98 -5.63 11.75 -2.01
C LYS A 98 -6.46 11.12 -3.11
N ASP A 99 -6.97 11.93 -4.04
CA ASP A 99 -7.53 11.41 -5.28
C ASP A 99 -6.48 10.55 -5.97
N THR A 100 -6.82 9.29 -6.23
CA THR A 100 -5.85 8.27 -6.62
C THR A 100 -6.30 7.58 -7.91
N GLU A 101 -5.38 7.47 -8.87
CA GLU A 101 -5.50 6.56 -10.01
C GLU A 101 -4.67 5.31 -9.72
N LEU A 102 -5.26 4.15 -9.97
CA LEU A 102 -4.62 2.88 -9.69
C LEU A 102 -5.05 1.80 -10.68
N TRP A 103 -4.26 0.74 -10.74
CA TRP A 103 -4.59 -0.49 -11.43
C TRP A 103 -4.92 -1.58 -10.43
N ILE A 104 -5.95 -2.36 -10.73
CA ILE A 104 -6.35 -3.53 -9.95
C ILE A 104 -5.98 -4.76 -10.76
N ILE A 105 -5.14 -5.61 -10.20
CA ILE A 105 -4.78 -6.91 -10.78
C ILE A 105 -5.55 -7.98 -10.00
N PRO A 106 -6.35 -8.83 -10.70
CA PRO A 106 -7.09 -9.90 -10.04
C PRO A 106 -6.18 -10.82 -9.22
N PRO A 107 -6.59 -11.21 -8.00
CA PRO A 107 -5.74 -11.98 -7.09
C PRO A 107 -5.33 -13.34 -7.67
N ASP A 108 -6.26 -14.06 -8.28
CA ASP A 108 -5.96 -15.38 -8.89
C ASP A 108 -4.97 -15.27 -10.04
N PHE A 109 -5.06 -14.19 -10.83
CA PHE A 109 -4.09 -13.93 -11.88
C PHE A 109 -2.70 -13.69 -11.31
N TYR A 110 -2.58 -12.85 -10.29
CA TYR A 110 -1.29 -12.53 -9.67
C TYR A 110 -0.68 -13.76 -8.98
N LYS A 111 -1.51 -14.55 -8.28
CA LYS A 111 -1.09 -15.82 -7.68
C LYS A 111 -0.51 -16.76 -8.73
N GLY A 112 -1.24 -16.98 -9.83
CA GLY A 112 -0.75 -17.83 -10.92
C GLY A 112 0.53 -17.25 -11.57
N LEU A 113 0.70 -15.93 -11.63
CA LEU A 113 1.92 -15.29 -12.10
C LEU A 113 3.10 -15.56 -11.15
N MET A 114 2.88 -15.48 -9.83
CA MET A 114 3.90 -15.84 -8.83
C MET A 114 4.34 -17.32 -8.92
N GLU A 115 3.40 -18.23 -9.16
CA GLU A 115 3.68 -19.68 -9.23
C GLU A 115 4.55 -20.06 -10.45
N ARG A 116 4.43 -19.33 -11.57
CA ARG A 116 5.17 -19.64 -12.80
C ARG A 116 6.37 -18.73 -13.08
N SER A 117 6.46 -17.58 -12.41
CA SER A 117 7.55 -16.62 -12.61
C SER A 117 8.35 -16.39 -11.33
N ALA A 118 9.59 -16.87 -11.30
CA ALA A 118 10.51 -16.63 -10.19
C ALA A 118 10.79 -15.13 -9.99
N VAL A 119 10.75 -14.34 -11.06
CA VAL A 119 10.93 -12.87 -11.00
C VAL A 119 9.83 -12.25 -10.16
N VAL A 120 8.56 -12.62 -10.42
CA VAL A 120 7.40 -12.10 -9.69
C VAL A 120 7.42 -12.59 -8.23
N ALA A 121 7.72 -13.86 -8.00
CA ALA A 121 7.81 -14.43 -6.64
C ALA A 121 8.89 -13.70 -5.81
N ASN A 122 10.07 -13.50 -6.37
CA ASN A 122 11.17 -12.78 -5.72
C ASN A 122 10.80 -11.31 -5.43
N TYR A 123 10.20 -10.63 -6.40
CA TYR A 123 9.76 -9.26 -6.23
C TYR A 123 8.70 -9.13 -5.14
N THR A 124 7.71 -10.04 -5.12
CA THR A 124 6.70 -10.11 -4.05
C THR A 124 7.35 -10.28 -2.68
N SER A 125 8.33 -11.18 -2.56
CA SER A 125 9.08 -11.39 -1.32
C SER A 125 9.84 -10.13 -0.89
N GLN A 126 10.41 -9.39 -1.82
CA GLN A 126 11.09 -8.11 -1.54
C GLN A 126 10.11 -7.04 -1.02
N ILE A 127 8.92 -6.93 -1.64
CA ILE A 127 7.87 -6.02 -1.14
C ILE A 127 7.48 -6.42 0.28
N MET A 128 7.24 -7.70 0.54
CA MET A 128 6.88 -8.18 1.88
C MET A 128 7.96 -7.86 2.92
N ALA A 129 9.23 -8.07 2.58
CA ALA A 129 10.36 -7.72 3.45
C ALA A 129 10.42 -6.21 3.74
N SER A 130 10.18 -5.37 2.73
CA SER A 130 10.09 -3.92 2.91
C SER A 130 8.95 -3.55 3.86
N ARG A 131 7.76 -4.10 3.66
CA ARG A 131 6.59 -3.82 4.54
C ARG A 131 6.80 -4.32 5.96
N PHE A 132 7.47 -5.45 6.12
CA PHE A 132 7.89 -5.91 7.45
C PHE A 132 8.82 -4.88 8.12
N THR A 133 9.78 -4.34 7.39
CA THR A 133 10.69 -3.30 7.90
C THR A 133 9.92 -2.04 8.32
N ASP A 134 8.96 -1.58 7.51
CA ASP A 134 8.12 -0.42 7.82
C ASP A 134 7.36 -0.62 9.16
N VAL A 135 6.76 -1.80 9.34
CA VAL A 135 6.02 -2.14 10.58
C VAL A 135 6.96 -2.29 11.77
N MET A 136 8.13 -2.89 11.59
CA MET A 136 9.13 -3.00 12.68
C MET A 136 9.65 -1.64 13.11
N TRP A 137 9.85 -0.72 12.15
CA TRP A 137 10.21 0.65 12.45
C TRP A 137 9.10 1.35 13.27
N LEU A 138 7.84 1.18 12.87
CA LEU A 138 6.70 1.71 13.62
C LEU A 138 6.67 1.16 15.06
N MET A 139 6.89 -0.14 15.24
CA MET A 139 6.98 -0.75 16.57
C MET A 139 8.09 -0.12 17.41
N ASP A 140 9.29 0.11 16.83
CA ASP A 140 10.39 0.81 17.52
C ASP A 140 9.96 2.20 17.99
N GLN A 141 9.26 2.96 17.12
CA GLN A 141 8.75 4.29 17.50
C GLN A 141 7.76 4.22 18.66
N VAL A 142 6.81 3.28 18.63
CA VAL A 142 5.76 3.17 19.65
C VAL A 142 6.33 2.67 20.99
N MET A 143 7.25 1.70 20.95
CA MET A 143 7.76 1.04 22.16
C MET A 143 8.87 1.84 22.86
N TRP A 144 9.75 2.51 22.10
CA TRP A 144 10.99 3.04 22.65
C TRP A 144 11.14 4.56 22.56
N LYS A 145 10.30 5.26 21.76
CA LYS A 145 10.40 6.71 21.63
C LYS A 145 9.38 7.42 22.51
N SER A 146 9.83 8.51 23.15
CA SER A 146 8.91 9.41 23.87
C SER A 146 7.96 10.10 22.88
N PHE A 147 6.83 10.60 23.39
CA PHE A 147 5.84 11.34 22.60
C PHE A 147 6.47 12.48 21.79
N ASP A 148 7.35 13.28 22.40
CA ASP A 148 8.00 14.42 21.74
C ASP A 148 8.85 13.99 20.54
N LYS A 149 9.58 12.86 20.67
CA LYS A 149 10.39 12.31 19.57
C LYS A 149 9.52 11.78 18.44
N ARG A 150 8.40 11.14 18.76
CA ARG A 150 7.44 10.66 17.75
C ARG A 150 6.77 11.82 17.02
N LEU A 151 6.37 12.85 17.77
CA LEU A 151 5.77 14.06 17.20
C LEU A 151 6.75 14.77 16.27
N ALA A 152 8.00 14.95 16.69
CA ALA A 152 9.03 15.58 15.86
C ALA A 152 9.28 14.77 14.56
N GLY A 153 9.36 13.44 14.66
CA GLY A 153 9.51 12.55 13.49
C GLY A 153 8.34 12.68 12.53
N PHE A 154 7.11 12.65 13.04
CA PHE A 154 5.89 12.83 12.24
C PHE A 154 5.87 14.19 11.50
N LEU A 155 6.20 15.28 12.20
CA LEU A 155 6.23 16.62 11.60
C LEU A 155 7.27 16.74 10.49
N LEU A 156 8.43 16.10 10.67
CA LEU A 156 9.46 16.05 9.63
C LEU A 156 8.99 15.26 8.41
N GLU A 157 8.37 14.11 8.61
CA GLU A 157 7.83 13.28 7.54
C GLU A 157 6.76 14.02 6.73
N GLU A 158 5.78 14.63 7.40
CA GLU A 158 4.73 15.41 6.75
C GLU A 158 5.30 16.62 5.99
N SER A 159 6.32 17.29 6.54
CA SER A 159 6.96 18.43 5.86
C SER A 159 7.65 18.03 4.55
N VAL A 160 8.22 16.83 4.50
CA VAL A 160 8.84 16.28 3.29
C VAL A 160 7.78 15.89 2.26
N LEU A 161 6.69 15.26 2.70
CA LEU A 161 5.60 14.81 1.83
C LEU A 161 4.82 15.97 1.20
N GLU A 162 4.68 17.10 1.90
CA GLU A 162 3.99 18.28 1.39
C GLU A 162 4.89 19.25 0.64
N GLY A 163 6.22 19.00 0.61
CA GLY A 163 7.18 19.85 -0.08
C GLY A 163 7.31 21.26 0.48
N SER A 164 6.81 21.50 1.71
CA SER A 164 6.79 22.79 2.37
C SER A 164 7.61 22.76 3.66
N VAL A 165 8.57 23.65 3.78
CA VAL A 165 9.27 23.98 5.03
C VAL A 165 8.38 24.82 5.96
N GLY A 166 7.08 24.82 5.74
CA GLY A 166 6.09 25.54 6.49
C GLY A 166 5.12 24.60 7.17
N ILE A 167 5.14 24.63 8.46
CA ILE A 167 4.30 23.89 9.39
C ILE A 167 2.83 23.94 8.95
N ALA A 168 2.36 22.96 8.20
CA ALA A 168 0.93 22.68 8.06
C ALA A 168 0.45 21.96 9.33
N LEU A 169 0.54 22.63 10.45
CA LEU A 169 0.32 22.09 11.81
C LEU A 169 -1.15 21.88 12.17
N LEU A 170 -2.11 22.01 11.27
CA LEU A 170 -3.48 22.25 11.73
C LEU A 170 -4.56 21.30 11.24
N THR A 171 -4.34 20.30 10.42
CA THR A 171 -5.51 19.61 9.86
C THR A 171 -5.60 18.10 10.01
N THR A 172 -4.57 17.39 10.43
CA THR A 172 -4.70 15.92 10.58
C THR A 172 -3.79 15.36 11.66
N PHE A 173 -4.03 15.68 12.92
CA PHE A 173 -3.60 14.76 13.97
C PHE A 173 -4.46 13.50 13.83
N PRO A 174 -3.87 12.32 13.58
CA PRO A 174 -4.61 11.10 13.83
C PRO A 174 -5.06 11.16 15.29
N LYS A 175 -6.35 11.00 15.52
CA LYS A 175 -6.86 10.84 16.88
C LYS A 175 -6.23 9.57 17.45
N TYR A 176 -5.22 9.72 18.30
CA TYR A 176 -4.67 8.66 19.11
C TYR A 176 -5.60 8.36 20.28
#